data_bba2c5b0167ad612f8bb9f5c9bb0e2cd
#
_entry.id   bba2c5b0167ad612f8bb9f5c9bb0e2cd
#
_cell.length_a   1.000
_cell.length_b   1.000
_cell.length_c   1.000
_cell.angle_alpha   90.00
_cell.angle_beta   90.00
_cell.angle_gamma   90.00
#
_symmetry.space_group_name_H-M   'P 1'
#
loop_
_entity.id
_entity.type
_entity.pdbx_description
1 polymer ?
#
loop_
_entity_poly.entity_id
_entity_poly.type
_entity_poly.pdbx_seq_one_letter_code
_entity_poly.pdbx_strand_id
1 'polypeptide(L)'
;DIAVNTDDISIAGLNIKPFKTSHDCADGRGYVITGCDGVTKAAIATDTGYVTPELLSTITGCKLVYIESNHDVDMLRTGPYPFTLQKRILSNFGHLSNDACADAVCALVNKGTTHFVLAHLSKENNTPELAYKASTEALCSMGALENRDYILKVATPENESGIITV
;
A
#
# COMPACT_ATOMS: atom_id res chain seq x y z
N ASP A 1 -9.92 -19.91 18.06
CA ASP A 1 -10.28 -18.48 18.06
C ASP A 1 -9.02 -17.68 17.80
N ILE A 2 -8.91 -17.07 16.62
CA ILE A 2 -7.86 -16.11 16.34
C ILE A 2 -8.30 -14.83 17.05
N ALA A 3 -7.68 -14.53 18.19
CA ALA A 3 -7.88 -13.24 18.83
C ALA A 3 -7.39 -12.15 17.88
N VAL A 4 -8.30 -11.32 17.37
CA VAL A 4 -7.95 -10.09 16.66
C VAL A 4 -7.35 -9.17 17.72
N ASN A 5 -6.03 -9.16 17.80
CA ASN A 5 -5.33 -8.35 18.78
C ASN A 5 -5.34 -6.90 18.27
N THR A 6 -6.03 -6.02 18.98
CA THR A 6 -6.09 -4.58 18.68
C THR A 6 -4.92 -3.82 19.31
N ASP A 7 -4.12 -4.51 20.10
CA ASP A 7 -3.02 -3.94 20.89
C ASP A 7 -1.67 -4.18 20.21
N ASP A 8 -0.68 -3.41 20.58
CA ASP A 8 0.70 -3.57 20.14
C ASP A 8 1.23 -4.95 20.56
N ILE A 9 1.87 -5.64 19.62
CA ILE A 9 2.43 -6.97 19.84
C ILE A 9 3.95 -6.89 19.78
N SER A 10 4.62 -7.45 20.79
CA SER A 10 6.07 -7.62 20.74
C SER A 10 6.40 -9.11 20.56
N ILE A 11 7.10 -9.45 19.49
CA ILE A 11 7.51 -10.82 19.17
C ILE A 11 8.90 -10.83 18.54
N ALA A 12 9.78 -11.70 19.04
CA ALA A 12 11.14 -11.87 18.51
C ALA A 12 11.94 -10.55 18.36
N GLY A 13 11.71 -9.59 19.27
CA GLY A 13 12.35 -8.26 19.22
C GLY A 13 11.71 -7.27 18.24
N LEU A 14 10.68 -7.66 17.50
CA LEU A 14 9.87 -6.77 16.69
C LEU A 14 8.72 -6.21 17.50
N ASN A 15 8.35 -4.95 17.26
CA ASN A 15 7.11 -4.38 17.74
C ASN A 15 6.16 -4.17 16.55
N ILE A 16 4.95 -4.71 16.65
CA ILE A 16 3.91 -4.66 15.61
C ILE A 16 2.73 -3.86 16.14
N LYS A 17 2.48 -2.73 15.52
CA LYS A 17 1.39 -1.82 15.88
C LYS A 17 0.31 -1.83 14.80
N PRO A 18 -0.93 -2.27 15.11
CA PRO A 18 -2.04 -2.20 14.17
C PRO A 18 -2.56 -0.77 14.01
N PHE A 19 -3.10 -0.47 12.83
CA PHE A 19 -3.87 0.73 12.54
C PHE A 19 -5.09 0.40 11.68
N LYS A 20 -6.10 1.25 11.70
CA LYS A 20 -7.33 1.04 10.90
C LYS A 20 -7.10 1.36 9.43
N THR A 21 -7.66 0.53 8.55
CA THR A 21 -7.81 0.81 7.12
C THR A 21 -9.25 1.19 6.80
N SER A 22 -9.46 1.90 5.70
CA SER A 22 -10.79 2.28 5.22
C SER A 22 -11.30 1.19 4.29
N HIS A 23 -11.94 0.16 4.87
CA HIS A 23 -12.46 -0.97 4.12
C HIS A 23 -13.80 -1.44 4.69
N ASP A 24 -14.63 -2.11 3.86
CA ASP A 24 -15.97 -2.58 4.22
C ASP A 24 -15.99 -3.93 4.96
N CYS A 25 -14.88 -4.32 5.56
CA CYS A 25 -14.82 -5.46 6.47
C CYS A 25 -15.04 -5.02 7.93
N ALA A 26 -15.36 -5.98 8.80
CA ALA A 26 -15.70 -5.72 10.20
C ALA A 26 -14.58 -5.00 10.98
N ASP A 27 -13.31 -5.28 10.70
CA ASP A 27 -12.16 -4.68 11.38
C ASP A 27 -10.90 -4.70 10.47
N GLY A 28 -10.90 -3.87 9.43
CA GLY A 28 -9.77 -3.71 8.51
C GLY A 28 -8.55 -3.15 9.23
N ARG A 29 -7.40 -3.83 9.10
CA ARG A 29 -6.16 -3.46 9.76
C ARG A 29 -4.97 -3.46 8.82
N GLY A 30 -4.18 -2.39 8.89
CA GLY A 30 -2.79 -2.37 8.48
C GLY A 30 -1.86 -2.47 9.69
N TYR A 31 -0.56 -2.57 9.45
CA TYR A 31 0.42 -2.78 10.50
C TYR A 31 1.66 -1.93 10.27
N VAL A 32 2.18 -1.32 11.33
CA VAL A 32 3.55 -0.79 11.38
C VAL A 32 4.40 -1.77 12.17
N ILE A 33 5.49 -2.24 11.58
CA ILE A 33 6.44 -3.16 12.17
C ILE A 33 7.72 -2.37 12.45
N THR A 34 8.11 -2.28 13.72
CA THR A 34 9.37 -1.67 14.13
C THR A 34 10.41 -2.76 14.37
N GLY A 35 11.58 -2.60 13.79
CA GLY A 35 12.69 -3.53 13.89
C GLY A 35 13.28 -3.62 15.30
N CYS A 36 14.16 -4.61 15.50
CA CYS A 36 14.86 -4.83 16.79
C CYS A 36 15.74 -3.65 17.21
N ASP A 37 16.11 -2.79 16.28
CA ASP A 37 16.87 -1.55 16.54
C ASP A 37 16.01 -0.43 17.15
N GLY A 38 14.67 -0.63 17.20
CA GLY A 38 13.71 0.37 17.68
C GLY A 38 13.51 1.58 16.77
N VAL A 39 14.17 1.62 15.61
CA VAL A 39 14.19 2.78 14.70
C VAL A 39 13.66 2.44 13.31
N THR A 40 14.16 1.37 12.71
CA THR A 40 13.74 0.94 11.36
C THR A 40 12.30 0.46 11.38
N LYS A 41 11.48 1.04 10.51
CA LYS A 41 10.05 0.73 10.43
C LYS A 41 9.64 0.31 9.03
N ALA A 42 8.77 -0.68 8.95
CA ALA A 42 8.04 -1.03 7.75
C ALA A 42 6.52 -0.93 8.00
N ALA A 43 5.75 -0.65 6.97
CA ALA A 43 4.30 -0.64 7.05
C ALA A 43 3.67 -1.57 6.00
N ILE A 44 2.50 -2.13 6.33
CA ILE A 44 1.64 -2.88 5.42
C ILE A 44 0.27 -2.22 5.47
N ALA A 45 -0.15 -1.65 4.33
CA ALA A 45 -1.41 -0.91 4.17
C ALA A 45 -2.15 -1.42 2.92
N THR A 46 -2.79 -2.55 3.05
CA THR A 46 -3.66 -3.15 2.03
C THR A 46 -5.11 -3.17 2.51
N ASP A 47 -6.04 -3.48 1.63
CA ASP A 47 -7.48 -3.42 1.92
C ASP A 47 -7.89 -2.03 2.45
N THR A 48 -7.63 -1.01 1.62
CA THR A 48 -8.01 0.37 1.93
C THR A 48 -8.51 1.09 0.69
N GLY A 49 -9.75 1.54 0.69
CA GLY A 49 -10.33 2.29 -0.43
C GLY A 49 -9.88 3.76 -0.45
N TYR A 50 -9.31 4.24 0.65
CA TYR A 50 -8.87 5.62 0.79
C TYR A 50 -7.73 5.75 1.81
N VAL A 51 -6.69 6.49 1.44
CA VAL A 51 -5.59 6.83 2.35
C VAL A 51 -6.00 8.03 3.20
N THR A 52 -6.50 7.75 4.41
CA THR A 52 -6.90 8.81 5.33
C THR A 52 -5.68 9.60 5.82
N PRO A 53 -5.86 10.88 6.26
CA PRO A 53 -4.77 11.64 6.88
C PRO A 53 -4.13 10.91 8.07
N GLU A 54 -4.93 10.19 8.86
CA GLU A 54 -4.47 9.39 10.00
C GLU A 54 -3.61 8.20 9.55
N LEU A 55 -4.06 7.48 8.50
CA LEU A 55 -3.29 6.38 7.91
C LEU A 55 -1.95 6.91 7.37
N LEU A 56 -1.98 7.96 6.56
CA LEU A 56 -0.78 8.57 5.99
C LEU A 56 0.19 9.02 7.09
N SER A 57 -0.32 9.66 8.14
CA SER A 57 0.49 10.07 9.30
C SER A 57 1.11 8.87 10.02
N THR A 58 0.38 7.77 10.15
CA THR A 58 0.82 6.57 10.86
C THR A 58 1.97 5.87 10.13
N ILE A 59 1.91 5.80 8.79
CA ILE A 59 2.95 5.15 7.98
C ILE A 59 4.09 6.10 7.58
N THR A 60 3.95 7.40 7.85
CA THR A 60 5.03 8.38 7.66
C THR A 60 6.24 8.02 8.55
N GLY A 61 7.43 8.10 7.98
CA GLY A 61 8.68 7.72 8.66
C GLY A 61 8.99 6.22 8.62
N CYS A 62 8.15 5.40 7.97
CA CYS A 62 8.52 4.05 7.62
C CYS A 62 9.53 4.05 6.47
N LYS A 63 10.55 3.21 6.57
CA LYS A 63 11.58 3.05 5.55
C LYS A 63 11.06 2.27 4.34
N LEU A 64 10.21 1.27 4.61
CA LEU A 64 9.56 0.41 3.64
C LEU A 64 8.04 0.48 3.84
N VAL A 65 7.28 0.64 2.74
CA VAL A 65 5.83 0.59 2.76
C VAL A 65 5.31 -0.38 1.70
N TYR A 66 4.60 -1.42 2.15
CA TYR A 66 3.72 -2.20 1.31
C TYR A 66 2.38 -1.46 1.24
N ILE A 67 1.99 -1.01 0.06
CA ILE A 67 0.76 -0.23 -0.13
C ILE A 67 -0.09 -0.85 -1.23
N GLU A 68 -1.40 -0.79 -1.04
CA GLU A 68 -2.34 -1.27 -2.06
C GLU A 68 -2.25 -0.44 -3.33
N SER A 69 -2.21 -1.14 -4.49
CA SER A 69 -2.41 -0.59 -5.83
C SER A 69 -3.32 -1.56 -6.57
N ASN A 70 -4.62 -1.50 -6.23
CA ASN A 70 -5.53 -2.59 -6.56
C ASN A 70 -5.97 -2.56 -8.02
N HIS A 71 -6.40 -1.43 -8.54
CA HIS A 71 -7.02 -1.37 -9.86
C HIS A 71 -6.64 -0.13 -10.66
N ASP A 72 -6.59 -0.32 -11.97
CA ASP A 72 -6.69 0.75 -12.94
C ASP A 72 -8.16 1.15 -13.09
N VAL A 73 -8.45 2.45 -13.04
CA VAL A 73 -9.84 2.95 -13.03
C VAL A 73 -10.56 2.66 -14.34
N ASP A 74 -9.87 2.77 -15.48
CA ASP A 74 -10.46 2.54 -16.80
C ASP A 74 -10.68 1.05 -17.06
N MET A 75 -9.75 0.18 -16.67
CA MET A 75 -9.95 -1.26 -16.71
C MET A 75 -11.14 -1.70 -15.85
N LEU A 76 -11.26 -1.15 -14.63
CA LEU A 76 -12.39 -1.48 -13.75
C LEU A 76 -13.72 -1.04 -14.34
N ARG A 77 -13.79 0.16 -14.93
CA ARG A 77 -15.04 0.71 -15.53
C ARG A 77 -15.47 -0.01 -16.80
N THR A 78 -14.52 -0.47 -17.59
CA THR A 78 -14.77 -1.17 -18.86
C THR A 78 -14.74 -2.69 -18.73
N GLY A 79 -14.33 -3.18 -17.57
CA GLY A 79 -14.14 -4.61 -17.26
C GLY A 79 -15.46 -5.37 -17.03
N PRO A 80 -15.36 -6.67 -16.81
CA PRO A 80 -16.52 -7.57 -16.77
C PRO A 80 -17.32 -7.48 -15.45
N TYR A 81 -16.87 -6.70 -14.47
CA TYR A 81 -17.55 -6.65 -13.17
C TYR A 81 -18.91 -5.96 -13.24
N PRO A 82 -19.93 -6.46 -12.52
CA PRO A 82 -21.21 -5.78 -12.41
C PRO A 82 -21.06 -4.36 -11.85
N PHE A 83 -21.90 -3.44 -12.31
CA PHE A 83 -21.83 -2.03 -11.93
C PHE A 83 -21.88 -1.78 -10.40
N THR A 84 -22.65 -2.61 -9.67
CA THR A 84 -22.69 -2.55 -8.21
C THR A 84 -21.34 -2.88 -7.56
N LEU A 85 -20.61 -3.86 -8.11
CA LEU A 85 -19.28 -4.23 -7.65
C LEU A 85 -18.25 -3.16 -8.01
N GLN A 86 -18.32 -2.60 -9.23
CA GLN A 86 -17.45 -1.49 -9.63
C GLN A 86 -17.63 -0.30 -8.68
N LYS A 87 -18.87 0.08 -8.35
CA LYS A 87 -19.16 1.15 -7.39
C LYS A 87 -18.60 0.86 -5.99
N ARG A 88 -18.72 -0.38 -5.52
CA ARG A 88 -18.16 -0.80 -4.23
C ARG A 88 -16.63 -0.64 -4.24
N ILE A 89 -15.94 -1.15 -5.27
CA ILE A 89 -14.48 -1.07 -5.40
C ILE A 89 -14.00 0.39 -5.43
N LEU A 90 -14.68 1.25 -6.20
CA LEU A 90 -14.37 2.69 -6.33
C LEU A 90 -14.74 3.53 -5.10
N SER A 91 -15.41 2.97 -4.10
CA SER A 91 -15.79 3.71 -2.91
C SER A 91 -14.62 3.90 -1.94
N ASN A 92 -14.74 4.85 -1.02
CA ASN A 92 -13.75 5.04 0.04
C ASN A 92 -13.59 3.81 0.97
N PHE A 93 -14.48 2.85 0.90
CA PHE A 93 -14.45 1.59 1.66
C PHE A 93 -14.17 0.37 0.78
N GLY A 94 -13.84 0.59 -0.49
CA GLY A 94 -13.44 -0.45 -1.44
C GLY A 94 -11.95 -0.69 -1.43
N HIS A 95 -11.30 -0.43 -2.59
CA HIS A 95 -9.89 -0.65 -2.79
C HIS A 95 -9.21 0.56 -3.44
N LEU A 96 -7.92 0.74 -3.16
CA LEU A 96 -7.14 1.87 -3.64
C LEU A 96 -6.81 1.72 -5.13
N SER A 97 -7.11 2.75 -5.92
CA SER A 97 -6.71 2.78 -7.33
C SER A 97 -5.21 3.02 -7.50
N ASN A 98 -4.69 2.72 -8.70
CA ASN A 98 -3.29 3.01 -9.03
C ASN A 98 -2.96 4.50 -8.86
N ASP A 99 -3.85 5.40 -9.27
CA ASP A 99 -3.64 6.85 -9.14
C ASP A 99 -3.61 7.30 -7.68
N ALA A 100 -4.56 6.83 -6.86
CA ALA A 100 -4.59 7.18 -5.43
C ALA A 100 -3.40 6.58 -4.67
N CYS A 101 -2.92 5.40 -5.08
CA CYS A 101 -1.67 4.82 -4.59
C CYS A 101 -0.48 5.70 -4.96
N ALA A 102 -0.39 6.16 -6.21
CA ALA A 102 0.68 7.02 -6.69
C ALA A 102 0.75 8.34 -5.89
N ASP A 103 -0.40 8.96 -5.61
CA ASP A 103 -0.48 10.17 -4.78
C ASP A 103 0.07 9.91 -3.35
N ALA A 104 -0.29 8.78 -2.76
CA ALA A 104 0.20 8.40 -1.43
C ALA A 104 1.71 8.12 -1.44
N VAL A 105 2.22 7.42 -2.45
CA VAL A 105 3.65 7.16 -2.63
C VAL A 105 4.43 8.48 -2.77
N CYS A 106 3.95 9.42 -3.59
CA CYS A 106 4.54 10.74 -3.73
C CYS A 106 4.60 11.49 -2.38
N ALA A 107 3.51 11.47 -1.63
CA ALA A 107 3.47 12.10 -0.30
C ALA A 107 4.47 11.46 0.68
N LEU A 108 4.65 10.15 0.63
CA LEU A 108 5.57 9.40 1.49
C LEU A 108 7.05 9.62 1.10
N VAL A 109 7.38 9.68 -0.19
CA VAL A 109 8.73 10.04 -0.67
C VAL A 109 9.12 11.42 -0.16
N ASN A 110 8.23 12.41 -0.21
CA ASN A 110 8.45 13.74 0.37
C ASN A 110 8.67 13.72 1.89
N LYS A 111 8.28 12.64 2.57
CA LYS A 111 8.47 12.44 4.02
C LYS A 111 9.64 11.50 4.35
N GLY A 112 10.42 11.08 3.34
CA GLY A 112 11.65 10.32 3.50
C GLY A 112 11.48 8.79 3.44
N THR A 113 10.32 8.27 3.07
CA THR A 113 10.17 6.84 2.73
C THR A 113 10.89 6.56 1.42
N THR A 114 11.71 5.51 1.40
CA THR A 114 12.57 5.20 0.26
C THR A 114 12.27 3.86 -0.42
N HIS A 115 11.51 2.96 0.21
CA HIS A 115 11.21 1.66 -0.36
C HIS A 115 9.71 1.42 -0.40
N PHE A 116 9.23 1.01 -1.56
CA PHE A 116 7.80 0.73 -1.78
C PHE A 116 7.60 -0.61 -2.45
N VAL A 117 6.54 -1.29 -2.04
CA VAL A 117 6.02 -2.47 -2.72
C VAL A 117 4.55 -2.23 -3.00
N LEU A 118 4.20 -2.08 -4.27
CA LEU A 118 2.82 -2.05 -4.71
C LEU A 118 2.24 -3.46 -4.60
N ALA A 119 1.16 -3.61 -3.88
CA ALA A 119 0.62 -4.93 -3.53
C ALA A 119 -0.90 -4.98 -3.69
N HIS A 120 -1.48 -6.16 -3.51
CA HIS A 120 -2.93 -6.40 -3.56
C HIS A 120 -3.57 -6.02 -4.90
N LEU A 121 -2.87 -6.31 -6.01
CA LEU A 121 -3.36 -6.02 -7.36
C LEU A 121 -4.55 -6.92 -7.71
N SER A 122 -5.57 -6.33 -8.31
CA SER A 122 -6.70 -7.07 -8.91
C SER A 122 -6.23 -7.88 -10.11
N LYS A 123 -6.60 -9.14 -10.17
CA LYS A 123 -6.30 -10.00 -11.33
C LYS A 123 -7.05 -9.59 -12.60
N GLU A 124 -8.25 -8.98 -12.45
CA GLU A 124 -9.13 -8.65 -13.57
C GLU A 124 -9.02 -7.18 -14.00
N ASN A 125 -8.63 -6.29 -13.09
CA ASN A 125 -8.72 -4.85 -13.31
C ASN A 125 -7.39 -4.13 -13.10
N ASN A 126 -6.27 -4.88 -13.17
CA ASN A 126 -4.93 -4.30 -13.07
C ASN A 126 -3.89 -5.19 -13.77
N THR A 127 -2.72 -4.62 -14.02
CA THR A 127 -1.50 -5.35 -14.32
C THR A 127 -0.33 -4.76 -13.54
N PRO A 128 0.73 -5.55 -13.28
CA PRO A 128 1.93 -5.03 -12.63
C PRO A 128 2.52 -3.80 -13.34
N GLU A 129 2.47 -3.78 -14.67
CA GLU A 129 2.99 -2.70 -15.51
C GLU A 129 2.20 -1.41 -15.31
N LEU A 130 0.86 -1.48 -15.24
CA LEU A 130 -0.01 -0.32 -15.02
C LEU A 130 0.18 0.27 -13.62
N ALA A 131 0.22 -0.57 -12.59
CA ALA A 131 0.48 -0.14 -11.23
C ALA A 131 1.86 0.54 -11.09
N TYR A 132 2.90 -0.08 -11.64
CA TYR A 132 4.26 0.47 -11.65
C TYR A 132 4.32 1.80 -12.41
N LYS A 133 3.73 1.85 -13.61
CA LYS A 133 3.71 3.04 -14.47
C LYS A 133 3.06 4.22 -13.78
N ALA A 134 1.85 4.06 -13.21
CA ALA A 134 1.14 5.13 -12.53
C ALA A 134 2.00 5.77 -11.42
N SER A 135 2.61 4.95 -10.57
CA SER A 135 3.46 5.44 -9.48
C SER A 135 4.75 6.09 -9.98
N THR A 136 5.42 5.52 -10.98
CA THR A 136 6.69 6.07 -11.51
C THR A 136 6.48 7.36 -12.28
N GLU A 137 5.40 7.51 -13.05
CA GLU A 137 5.05 8.76 -13.75
C GLU A 137 4.76 9.89 -12.76
N ALA A 138 4.01 9.61 -11.69
CA ALA A 138 3.75 10.58 -10.64
C ALA A 138 5.04 11.02 -9.92
N LEU A 139 5.89 10.07 -9.53
CA LEU A 139 7.18 10.33 -8.89
C LEU A 139 8.13 11.12 -9.81
N CYS A 140 8.20 10.76 -11.08
CA CYS A 140 8.98 11.49 -12.07
C CYS A 140 8.48 12.95 -12.23
N SER A 141 7.17 13.16 -12.22
CA SER A 141 6.57 14.50 -12.33
C SER A 141 6.94 15.42 -11.15
N MET A 142 7.22 14.86 -9.96
CA MET A 142 7.73 15.62 -8.83
C MET A 142 9.27 15.71 -8.77
N GLY A 143 9.97 15.15 -9.77
CA GLY A 143 11.44 15.18 -9.87
C GLY A 143 12.17 14.10 -9.08
N ALA A 144 11.46 13.12 -8.52
CA ALA A 144 12.07 11.99 -7.83
C ALA A 144 12.64 10.98 -8.84
N LEU A 145 13.82 10.43 -8.57
CA LEU A 145 14.52 9.49 -9.44
C LEU A 145 14.60 8.12 -8.78
N GLU A 146 14.19 7.10 -9.52
CA GLU A 146 14.31 5.71 -9.08
C GLU A 146 15.77 5.32 -8.85
N ASN A 147 16.01 4.44 -7.89
CA ASN A 147 17.34 4.01 -7.40
C ASN A 147 18.22 5.14 -6.78
N ARG A 148 17.71 6.37 -6.73
CA ARG A 148 18.35 7.48 -6.01
C ARG A 148 17.50 7.93 -4.82
N ASP A 149 16.25 8.26 -5.08
CA ASP A 149 15.33 8.82 -4.08
C ASP A 149 14.37 7.75 -3.56
N TYR A 150 14.06 6.75 -4.39
CA TYR A 150 13.20 5.63 -4.02
C TYR A 150 13.58 4.33 -4.77
N ILE A 151 13.10 3.22 -4.22
CA ILE A 151 13.06 1.90 -4.86
C ILE A 151 11.59 1.46 -4.88
N LEU A 152 11.08 1.09 -6.05
CA LEU A 152 9.71 0.64 -6.26
C LEU A 152 9.69 -0.79 -6.79
N LYS A 153 8.89 -1.65 -6.18
CA LYS A 153 8.61 -3.01 -6.64
C LYS A 153 7.12 -3.25 -6.70
N VAL A 154 6.71 -4.23 -7.48
CA VAL A 154 5.33 -4.73 -7.54
C VAL A 154 5.32 -6.18 -7.06
N ALA A 155 4.48 -6.48 -6.07
CA ALA A 155 4.26 -7.84 -5.61
C ALA A 155 3.25 -8.54 -6.50
N THR A 156 3.63 -9.68 -7.08
CA THR A 156 2.73 -10.56 -7.82
C THR A 156 2.69 -11.94 -7.17
N PRO A 157 1.57 -12.69 -7.29
CA PRO A 157 1.46 -14.01 -6.69
C PRO A 157 2.50 -15.02 -7.20
N GLU A 158 2.98 -14.81 -8.43
CA GLU A 158 3.90 -15.71 -9.12
C GLU A 158 5.38 -15.40 -8.86
N ASN A 159 5.67 -14.21 -8.38
CA ASN A 159 7.05 -13.76 -8.16
C ASN A 159 7.34 -13.65 -6.67
N GLU A 160 8.31 -14.44 -6.21
CA GLU A 160 8.96 -14.12 -4.94
C GLU A 160 9.65 -12.76 -5.10
N SER A 161 9.15 -11.74 -4.39
CA SER A 161 9.71 -10.38 -4.45
C SER A 161 11.18 -10.30 -3.96
N GLY A 162 11.73 -11.43 -3.56
CA GLY A 162 13.07 -11.52 -2.98
C GLY A 162 13.17 -10.81 -1.63
N ILE A 163 14.38 -10.76 -1.09
CA ILE A 163 14.67 -10.04 0.15
C ILE A 163 14.80 -8.54 -0.18
N ILE A 164 14.11 -7.71 0.59
CA ILE A 164 14.28 -6.25 0.57
C ILE A 164 15.03 -5.87 1.85
N THR A 165 16.21 -5.34 1.68
CA THR A 165 17.01 -4.80 2.80
C THR A 165 16.78 -3.29 2.89
N VAL A 166 16.47 -2.78 4.06
CA VAL A 166 16.15 -1.36 4.33
C VAL A 166 17.01 -0.80 5.45
#